data_ce13678a8671bb8602e200a2ba275a3e
#
_entry.id   ce13678a8671bb8602e200a2ba275a3e
#
_cell.length_a   1.000
_cell.length_b   1.000
_cell.length_c   1.000
_cell.angle_alpha   90.00
_cell.angle_beta   90.00
_cell.angle_gamma   90.00
#
_symmetry.space_group_name_H-M   'P 1'
#
loop_
_entity.id
_entity.type
_entity.pdbx_description
1 polymer ?
#
loop_
_entity_poly.entity_id
_entity_poly.type
_entity_poly.pdbx_seq_one_letter_code
_entity_poly.pdbx_strand_id
1 'polypeptide(L)'
;GLGLDIMTYTRIIEELSRGFMSLAGILNTHKIGATMIARFGTEEQKQRFLPRMCDGSFRAAFSLSEPDAGSDTGALRCRAERDGDEWVVNGTKMWVTNGVRSSLVMLMVRTPDDRITCLLVEKEPGESFEGISVSKKIDKLGYRGLETVEMSYVDHRVPHGNVLGGEEGIGHGRRYALSALELGRINVASRSVGVAQAAFEAAMRYAQQRHTFGRPIFEHQAIQFKLAEMATKLQAARLMTYDAARRADAGERVDMEA
;
A
#
# COMPACT_ATOMS: atom_id res chain seq x y z
N GLY A 1 11.36 -7.94 -11.88
CA GLY A 1 11.69 -8.27 -10.51
C GLY A 1 12.33 -9.66 -10.38
N LEU A 2 12.45 -10.17 -9.16
CA LEU A 2 13.07 -11.47 -8.89
C LEU A 2 12.19 -12.69 -9.26
N GLY A 3 10.93 -12.46 -9.69
CA GLY A 3 10.00 -13.55 -10.00
C GLY A 3 9.54 -14.37 -8.80
N LEU A 4 9.66 -13.82 -7.59
CA LEU A 4 9.24 -14.50 -6.35
C LEU A 4 7.72 -14.56 -6.27
N ASP A 5 7.21 -15.66 -5.68
CA ASP A 5 5.81 -15.87 -5.40
C ASP A 5 5.30 -14.97 -4.26
N ILE A 6 3.97 -14.91 -4.10
CA ILE A 6 3.31 -14.08 -3.08
C ILE A 6 3.62 -14.63 -1.68
N MET A 7 3.72 -15.94 -1.53
CA MET A 7 4.09 -16.58 -0.24
C MET A 7 5.48 -16.13 0.22
N THR A 8 6.47 -16.18 -0.65
CA THR A 8 7.84 -15.71 -0.33
C THR A 8 7.84 -14.22 0.03
N TYR A 9 7.14 -13.40 -0.76
CA TYR A 9 6.99 -11.99 -0.46
C TYR A 9 6.32 -11.75 0.91
N THR A 10 5.26 -12.50 1.23
CA THR A 10 4.55 -12.44 2.51
C THR A 10 5.49 -12.69 3.68
N ARG A 11 6.33 -13.72 3.60
CA ARG A 11 7.34 -14.04 4.62
C ARG A 11 8.40 -12.95 4.76
N ILE A 12 8.87 -12.39 3.66
CA ILE A 12 9.82 -11.25 3.68
C ILE A 12 9.20 -10.06 4.41
N ILE A 13 7.94 -9.74 4.12
CA ILE A 13 7.23 -8.63 4.77
C ILE A 13 7.02 -8.88 6.26
N GLU A 14 6.72 -10.10 6.67
CA GLU A 14 6.63 -10.50 8.08
C GLU A 14 7.95 -10.22 8.81
N GLU A 15 9.08 -10.71 8.28
CA GLU A 15 10.39 -10.52 8.91
C GLU A 15 10.84 -9.05 8.92
N LEU A 16 10.62 -8.30 7.84
CA LEU A 16 10.91 -6.87 7.82
C LEU A 16 10.09 -6.12 8.87
N SER A 17 8.83 -6.50 9.05
CA SER A 17 7.93 -5.84 10.00
C SER A 17 8.22 -6.19 11.44
N ARG A 18 8.78 -7.36 11.69
CA ARG A 18 9.30 -7.78 13.01
C ARG A 18 10.43 -6.83 13.46
N GLY A 19 11.27 -6.36 12.52
CA GLY A 19 12.31 -5.37 12.80
C GLY A 19 11.82 -3.93 12.72
N PHE A 20 11.16 -3.56 11.62
CA PHE A 20 10.71 -2.19 11.38
C PHE A 20 9.54 -2.12 10.37
N MET A 21 8.32 -2.09 10.88
CA MET A 21 7.09 -2.12 10.09
C MET A 21 7.01 -1.02 9.01
N SER A 22 7.57 0.17 9.26
CA SER A 22 7.48 1.28 8.29
C SER A 22 8.17 0.97 6.96
N LEU A 23 9.24 0.17 6.98
CA LEU A 23 9.92 -0.27 5.76
C LEU A 23 9.00 -1.13 4.87
N ALA A 24 8.29 -2.07 5.48
CA ALA A 24 7.31 -2.90 4.78
C ALA A 24 6.17 -2.08 4.16
N GLY A 25 5.78 -0.96 4.80
CA GLY A 25 4.76 -0.07 4.27
C GLY A 25 5.19 0.73 3.04
N ILE A 26 6.44 1.20 3.04
CA ILE A 26 7.03 1.88 1.87
C ILE A 26 7.02 0.93 0.67
N LEU A 27 7.43 -0.32 0.89
CA LEU A 27 7.46 -1.36 -0.14
C LEU A 27 6.06 -1.71 -0.65
N ASN A 28 5.05 -1.75 0.23
CA ASN A 28 3.68 -2.09 -0.17
C ASN A 28 3.11 -1.12 -1.20
N THR A 29 3.18 0.17 -0.92
CA THR A 29 2.65 1.20 -1.83
C THR A 29 3.37 1.15 -3.18
N HIS A 30 4.68 0.99 -3.17
CA HIS A 30 5.48 0.83 -4.38
C HIS A 30 5.08 -0.43 -5.17
N LYS A 31 4.91 -1.57 -4.49
CA LYS A 31 4.48 -2.83 -5.11
C LYS A 31 3.06 -2.71 -5.70
N ILE A 32 2.13 -2.03 -5.05
CA ILE A 32 0.78 -1.79 -5.59
C ILE A 32 0.90 -1.13 -6.97
N GLY A 33 1.65 -0.02 -7.09
CA GLY A 33 1.87 0.64 -8.37
C GLY A 33 2.51 -0.25 -9.42
N ALA A 34 3.57 -0.96 -9.06
CA ALA A 34 4.26 -1.89 -9.97
C ALA A 34 3.33 -3.03 -10.43
N THR A 35 2.51 -3.57 -9.54
CA THR A 35 1.54 -4.63 -9.85
C THR A 35 0.46 -4.12 -10.82
N MET A 36 -0.03 -2.90 -10.62
CA MET A 36 -1.01 -2.29 -11.53
C MET A 36 -0.44 -2.15 -12.94
N ILE A 37 0.79 -1.63 -13.08
CA ILE A 37 1.44 -1.49 -14.39
C ILE A 37 1.70 -2.87 -15.01
N ALA A 38 2.21 -3.84 -14.24
CA ALA A 38 2.50 -5.17 -14.75
C ALA A 38 1.25 -5.90 -15.27
N ARG A 39 0.11 -5.73 -14.60
CA ARG A 39 -1.16 -6.40 -14.96
C ARG A 39 -1.94 -5.68 -16.05
N PHE A 40 -1.95 -4.36 -16.04
CA PHE A 40 -2.87 -3.55 -16.83
C PHE A 40 -2.20 -2.52 -17.74
N GLY A 41 -0.91 -2.28 -17.58
CA GLY A 41 -0.14 -1.37 -18.43
C GLY A 41 0.02 -1.89 -19.86
N THR A 42 0.10 -0.97 -20.81
CA THR A 42 0.55 -1.31 -22.18
C THR A 42 2.01 -1.80 -22.15
N GLU A 43 2.48 -2.45 -23.19
CA GLU A 43 3.87 -2.91 -23.26
C GLU A 43 4.85 -1.73 -23.16
N GLU A 44 4.51 -0.60 -23.77
CA GLU A 44 5.29 0.64 -23.65
C GLU A 44 5.37 1.12 -22.20
N GLN A 45 4.24 1.16 -21.48
CA GLN A 45 4.20 1.54 -20.07
C GLN A 45 4.99 0.57 -19.19
N LYS A 46 4.88 -0.73 -19.43
CA LYS A 46 5.68 -1.74 -18.71
C LYS A 46 7.18 -1.52 -18.93
N GLN A 47 7.62 -1.32 -20.18
CA GLN A 47 9.03 -1.09 -20.52
C GLN A 47 9.54 0.23 -19.95
N ARG A 48 8.73 1.27 -19.94
CA ARG A 48 9.06 2.60 -19.43
C ARG A 48 9.23 2.64 -17.92
N PHE A 49 8.31 2.03 -17.17
CA PHE A 49 8.22 2.21 -15.72
C PHE A 49 8.82 1.05 -14.91
N LEU A 50 8.56 -0.22 -15.28
CA LEU A 50 8.91 -1.34 -14.41
C LEU A 50 10.42 -1.49 -14.15
N PRO A 51 11.33 -1.33 -15.12
CA PRO A 51 12.77 -1.42 -14.86
C PRO A 51 13.23 -0.42 -13.81
N ARG A 52 12.82 0.85 -13.93
CA ARG A 52 13.16 1.94 -12.99
C ARG A 52 12.50 1.77 -11.63
N MET A 53 11.35 1.11 -11.56
CA MET A 53 10.72 0.73 -10.31
C MET A 53 11.46 -0.42 -9.63
N CYS A 54 11.98 -1.38 -10.39
CA CYS A 54 12.72 -2.52 -9.85
C CYS A 54 14.09 -2.14 -9.29
N ASP A 55 14.78 -1.18 -9.88
CA ASP A 55 16.08 -0.69 -9.39
C ASP A 55 15.96 0.37 -8.28
N GLY A 56 14.73 0.83 -7.99
CA GLY A 56 14.43 1.80 -6.95
C GLY A 56 14.64 3.26 -7.34
N SER A 57 15.08 3.55 -8.56
CA SER A 57 15.25 4.93 -9.07
C SER A 57 13.90 5.65 -9.26
N PHE A 58 12.81 4.89 -9.38
CA PHE A 58 11.46 5.40 -9.63
C PHE A 58 10.48 4.86 -8.59
N ARG A 59 10.14 5.67 -7.60
CA ARG A 59 9.25 5.26 -6.51
C ARG A 59 7.79 5.59 -6.82
N ALA A 60 6.88 4.64 -6.59
CA ALA A 60 5.45 4.87 -6.75
C ALA A 60 4.77 5.31 -5.45
N ALA A 61 3.77 6.19 -5.62
CA ALA A 61 2.71 6.47 -4.67
C ALA A 61 1.37 5.97 -5.22
N PHE A 62 0.44 5.65 -4.32
CA PHE A 62 -0.93 5.25 -4.66
C PHE A 62 -1.91 6.27 -4.09
N SER A 63 -2.67 6.92 -4.98
CA SER A 63 -3.47 8.10 -4.68
C SER A 63 -4.94 7.84 -5.03
N LEU A 64 -5.66 7.21 -4.09
CA LEU A 64 -7.06 6.79 -4.22
C LEU A 64 -7.98 7.63 -3.34
N SER A 65 -7.79 7.58 -2.02
CA SER A 65 -8.68 8.19 -1.03
C SER A 65 -8.71 9.71 -1.12
N GLU A 66 -9.84 10.28 -0.75
CA GLU A 66 -10.08 11.73 -0.65
C GLU A 66 -10.55 12.09 0.76
N PRO A 67 -10.55 13.37 1.16
CA PRO A 67 -11.07 13.76 2.46
C PRO A 67 -12.48 13.22 2.75
N ASP A 68 -13.35 13.21 1.73
CA ASP A 68 -14.75 12.81 1.83
C ASP A 68 -15.05 11.39 1.29
N ALA A 69 -14.06 10.70 0.70
CA ALA A 69 -14.25 9.40 0.06
C ALA A 69 -13.08 8.44 0.35
N GLY A 70 -13.35 7.37 1.10
CA GLY A 70 -12.37 6.32 1.43
C GLY A 70 -12.91 4.94 1.06
N SER A 71 -13.69 4.31 1.94
CA SER A 71 -14.28 2.99 1.69
C SER A 71 -15.23 3.00 0.49
N ASP A 72 -15.99 4.06 0.32
CA ASP A 72 -16.77 4.30 -0.89
C ASP A 72 -15.90 4.90 -2.00
N THR A 73 -15.17 4.06 -2.69
CA THR A 73 -14.34 4.47 -3.83
C THR A 73 -15.16 4.95 -5.03
N GLY A 74 -16.47 4.74 -5.04
CA GLY A 74 -17.38 5.25 -6.07
C GLY A 74 -17.70 6.73 -5.89
N ALA A 75 -17.50 7.28 -4.68
CA ALA A 75 -17.80 8.69 -4.35
C ALA A 75 -16.63 9.66 -4.60
N LEU A 76 -15.54 9.23 -5.26
CA LEU A 76 -14.41 10.09 -5.60
C LEU A 76 -14.83 11.30 -6.42
N ARG A 77 -14.29 12.48 -6.08
CA ARG A 77 -14.60 13.77 -6.71
C ARG A 77 -13.43 14.38 -7.49
N CYS A 78 -12.19 13.96 -7.20
CA CYS A 78 -11.03 14.38 -7.98
C CYS A 78 -11.26 13.98 -9.44
N ARG A 79 -11.26 14.95 -10.34
CA ARG A 79 -11.68 14.75 -11.73
C ARG A 79 -10.57 15.12 -12.70
N ALA A 80 -10.66 14.55 -13.88
CA ALA A 80 -9.84 14.91 -15.02
C ALA A 80 -10.75 15.20 -16.23
N GLU A 81 -10.52 16.31 -16.88
CA GLU A 81 -11.22 16.72 -18.10
C GLU A 81 -10.22 16.70 -19.26
N ARG A 82 -10.66 16.26 -20.43
CA ARG A 82 -9.80 16.18 -21.62
C ARG A 82 -9.64 17.56 -22.25
N ASP A 83 -8.39 17.95 -22.51
CA ASP A 83 -8.04 19.17 -23.24
C ASP A 83 -6.97 18.81 -24.29
N GLY A 84 -7.41 18.55 -25.51
CA GLY A 84 -6.55 18.06 -26.59
C GLY A 84 -5.92 16.70 -26.27
N ASP A 85 -4.60 16.66 -26.25
CA ASP A 85 -3.82 15.46 -25.94
C ASP A 85 -3.43 15.33 -24.47
N GLU A 86 -4.09 16.08 -23.58
CA GLU A 86 -3.84 16.08 -22.15
C GLU A 86 -5.13 15.90 -21.34
N TRP A 87 -4.95 15.49 -20.10
CA TRP A 87 -5.95 15.54 -19.03
C TRP A 87 -5.63 16.67 -18.09
N VAL A 88 -6.60 17.54 -17.80
CA VAL A 88 -6.52 18.60 -16.79
C VAL A 88 -7.15 18.09 -15.51
N VAL A 89 -6.34 17.95 -14.46
CA VAL A 89 -6.71 17.32 -13.19
C VAL A 89 -6.97 18.38 -12.12
N ASN A 90 -8.11 18.24 -11.45
CA ASN A 90 -8.53 19.07 -10.31
C ASN A 90 -9.09 18.22 -9.17
N GLY A 91 -8.59 18.45 -7.94
CA GLY A 91 -9.09 17.80 -6.74
C GLY A 91 -8.02 17.56 -5.68
N THR A 92 -8.42 16.91 -4.59
CA THR A 92 -7.54 16.64 -3.44
C THR A 92 -7.60 15.18 -3.07
N LYS A 93 -6.43 14.61 -2.79
CA LYS A 93 -6.25 13.23 -2.33
C LYS A 93 -5.65 13.20 -0.93
N MET A 94 -6.09 12.24 -0.12
CA MET A 94 -5.73 12.11 1.28
C MET A 94 -5.03 10.78 1.57
N TRP A 95 -4.19 10.76 2.59
CA TRP A 95 -3.47 9.58 3.06
C TRP A 95 -2.49 8.97 2.06
N VAL A 96 -1.90 9.80 1.18
CA VAL A 96 -1.00 9.35 0.13
C VAL A 96 0.37 9.00 0.73
N THR A 97 0.68 7.71 0.80
CA THR A 97 1.99 7.20 1.20
C THR A 97 3.00 7.42 0.07
N ASN A 98 4.22 7.80 0.41
CA ASN A 98 5.28 8.20 -0.52
C ASN A 98 4.99 9.46 -1.34
N GLY A 99 3.98 10.27 -1.00
CA GLY A 99 3.57 11.42 -1.82
C GLY A 99 4.68 12.44 -2.07
N VAL A 100 5.52 12.75 -1.07
CA VAL A 100 6.69 13.62 -1.25
C VAL A 100 7.76 12.95 -2.11
N ARG A 101 8.09 11.70 -1.80
CA ARG A 101 9.27 11.01 -2.34
C ARG A 101 9.01 10.22 -3.63
N SER A 102 7.75 10.17 -4.09
CA SER A 102 7.42 9.46 -5.33
C SER A 102 7.89 10.21 -6.56
N SER A 103 8.24 9.46 -7.59
CA SER A 103 8.44 9.93 -8.96
C SER A 103 7.27 9.53 -9.86
N LEU A 104 6.39 8.64 -9.39
CA LEU A 104 5.19 8.20 -10.07
C LEU A 104 4.02 8.14 -9.10
N VAL A 105 2.90 8.75 -9.45
CA VAL A 105 1.66 8.66 -8.69
C VAL A 105 0.61 7.92 -9.49
N MET A 106 0.12 6.80 -8.93
CA MET A 106 -1.05 6.10 -9.48
C MET A 106 -2.30 6.85 -9.03
N LEU A 107 -2.76 7.81 -9.83
CA LEU A 107 -3.82 8.75 -9.48
C LEU A 107 -5.18 8.29 -9.99
N MET A 108 -6.12 8.04 -9.08
CA MET A 108 -7.51 7.72 -9.42
C MET A 108 -8.31 9.02 -9.58
N VAL A 109 -8.89 9.22 -10.76
CA VAL A 109 -9.69 10.40 -11.10
C VAL A 109 -11.03 9.99 -11.70
N ARG A 110 -12.02 10.85 -11.57
CA ARG A 110 -13.28 10.73 -12.29
C ARG A 110 -13.14 11.38 -13.66
N THR A 111 -13.51 10.68 -14.71
CA THR A 111 -13.54 11.14 -16.10
C THR A 111 -14.96 11.59 -16.51
N PRO A 112 -15.16 12.32 -17.62
CA PRO A 112 -16.46 12.89 -18.01
C PRO A 112 -17.59 11.87 -18.19
N ASP A 113 -17.25 10.59 -18.43
CA ASP A 113 -18.20 9.48 -18.50
C ASP A 113 -18.67 8.97 -17.11
N ASP A 114 -18.36 9.72 -16.06
CA ASP A 114 -18.66 9.43 -14.66
C ASP A 114 -18.01 8.12 -14.12
N ARG A 115 -16.97 7.64 -14.78
CA ARG A 115 -16.21 6.47 -14.37
C ARG A 115 -14.87 6.84 -13.75
N ILE A 116 -14.22 5.91 -13.08
CA ILE A 116 -12.91 6.11 -12.46
C ILE A 116 -11.80 5.59 -13.38
N THR A 117 -10.88 6.47 -13.73
CA THR A 117 -9.68 6.20 -14.54
C THR A 117 -8.43 6.30 -13.67
N CYS A 118 -7.39 5.53 -13.97
CA CYS A 118 -6.09 5.65 -13.33
C CYS A 118 -5.12 6.39 -14.26
N LEU A 119 -4.62 7.54 -13.82
CA LEU A 119 -3.57 8.29 -14.49
C LEU A 119 -2.20 7.98 -13.88
N LEU A 120 -1.20 7.81 -14.71
CA LEU A 120 0.21 7.67 -14.35
C LEU A 120 0.86 9.06 -14.32
N VAL A 121 0.84 9.69 -13.14
CA VAL A 121 1.36 11.04 -12.95
C VAL A 121 2.83 10.98 -12.58
N GLU A 122 3.68 11.41 -13.50
CA GLU A 122 5.12 11.57 -13.23
C GLU A 122 5.39 12.91 -12.56
N LYS A 123 6.28 12.90 -11.60
CA LYS A 123 6.72 14.11 -10.90
C LYS A 123 8.12 13.97 -10.36
N GLU A 124 8.79 15.07 -10.11
CA GLU A 124 10.01 15.07 -9.31
C GLU A 124 9.67 14.89 -7.82
N PRO A 125 10.52 14.21 -7.02
CA PRO A 125 10.38 14.18 -5.58
C PRO A 125 10.40 15.59 -4.97
N GLY A 126 9.43 15.89 -4.11
CA GLY A 126 9.32 17.20 -3.46
C GLY A 126 7.91 17.51 -2.98
N GLU A 127 7.72 18.71 -2.43
CA GLU A 127 6.48 19.19 -1.81
C GLU A 127 5.60 20.02 -2.76
N SER A 128 6.16 20.56 -3.85
CA SER A 128 5.42 21.41 -4.78
C SER A 128 5.93 21.26 -6.20
N PHE A 129 5.01 21.19 -7.16
CA PHE A 129 5.23 21.07 -8.60
C PHE A 129 4.22 21.90 -9.34
N GLU A 130 4.38 22.02 -10.65
CA GLU A 130 3.39 22.66 -11.49
C GLU A 130 2.02 21.95 -11.37
N GLY A 131 1.03 22.66 -10.82
CA GLY A 131 -0.32 22.14 -10.59
C GLY A 131 -0.45 21.09 -9.48
N ILE A 132 0.63 20.72 -8.79
CA ILE A 132 0.59 19.79 -7.64
C ILE A 132 1.15 20.48 -6.40
N SER A 133 0.42 20.41 -5.30
CA SER A 133 0.93 20.73 -3.97
C SER A 133 0.81 19.54 -3.04
N VAL A 134 1.87 19.30 -2.27
CA VAL A 134 1.96 18.20 -1.29
C VAL A 134 2.05 18.80 0.09
N SER A 135 1.15 18.40 0.99
CA SER A 135 1.13 18.89 2.37
C SER A 135 2.35 18.46 3.17
N LYS A 136 2.55 19.06 4.33
CA LYS A 136 3.44 18.51 5.35
C LYS A 136 2.99 17.10 5.72
N LYS A 137 3.95 16.29 6.17
CA LYS A 137 3.68 14.94 6.67
C LYS A 137 2.61 14.97 7.76
N ILE A 138 1.55 14.20 7.55
CA ILE A 138 0.47 14.04 8.51
C ILE A 138 1.01 13.33 9.76
N ASP A 139 0.73 13.87 10.94
CA ASP A 139 1.09 13.23 12.20
C ASP A 139 0.16 12.03 12.47
N LYS A 140 0.75 10.90 12.85
CA LYS A 140 0.05 9.62 13.01
C LYS A 140 0.30 9.04 14.39
N LEU A 141 -0.66 8.29 14.92
CA LEU A 141 -0.54 7.57 16.18
C LEU A 141 0.66 6.62 16.17
N GLY A 142 0.84 5.88 15.09
CA GLY A 142 1.94 4.95 14.86
C GLY A 142 2.41 4.97 13.42
N TYR A 143 3.31 4.05 13.05
CA TYR A 143 3.78 3.93 11.67
C TYR A 143 4.48 5.19 11.15
N ARG A 144 5.21 5.87 12.06
CA ARG A 144 5.76 7.21 11.83
C ARG A 144 6.99 7.24 10.93
N GLY A 145 7.59 6.09 10.65
CA GLY A 145 8.79 5.98 9.80
C GLY A 145 8.51 6.14 8.31
N LEU A 146 7.24 6.08 7.86
CA LEU A 146 6.86 6.41 6.50
C LEU A 146 6.06 7.72 6.47
N GLU A 147 6.17 8.45 5.36
CA GLU A 147 5.38 9.65 5.14
C GLU A 147 3.98 9.30 4.65
N THR A 148 3.03 10.13 5.07
CA THR A 148 1.65 10.12 4.59
C THR A 148 1.23 11.58 4.47
N VAL A 149 0.71 11.97 3.33
CA VAL A 149 0.43 13.36 2.98
C VAL A 149 -0.94 13.51 2.32
N GLU A 150 -1.38 14.75 2.25
CA GLU A 150 -2.41 15.20 1.33
C GLU A 150 -1.75 15.70 0.05
N MET A 151 -2.38 15.45 -1.10
CA MET A 151 -1.93 15.95 -2.40
C MET A 151 -3.10 16.67 -3.08
N SER A 152 -2.91 17.94 -3.44
CA SER A 152 -3.88 18.73 -4.17
C SER A 152 -3.41 18.98 -5.60
N TYR A 153 -4.34 18.88 -6.52
CA TYR A 153 -4.15 19.08 -7.95
C TYR A 153 -5.00 20.27 -8.39
N VAL A 154 -4.36 21.25 -9.02
CA VAL A 154 -5.03 22.47 -9.56
C VAL A 154 -4.55 22.67 -10.98
N ASP A 155 -5.43 22.43 -11.92
CA ASP A 155 -5.17 22.48 -13.37
C ASP A 155 -3.90 21.71 -13.79
N HIS A 156 -3.60 20.64 -13.08
CA HIS A 156 -2.42 19.82 -13.36
C HIS A 156 -2.60 19.02 -14.66
N ARG A 157 -1.64 19.17 -15.57
CA ARG A 157 -1.71 18.57 -16.89
C ARG A 157 -1.00 17.21 -16.93
N VAL A 158 -1.70 16.20 -17.43
CA VAL A 158 -1.19 14.84 -17.59
C VAL A 158 -1.36 14.42 -19.04
N PRO A 159 -0.30 13.98 -19.74
CA PRO A 159 -0.41 13.49 -21.11
C PRO A 159 -1.45 12.39 -21.25
N HIS A 160 -2.22 12.41 -22.34
CA HIS A 160 -3.28 11.43 -22.59
C HIS A 160 -2.75 9.98 -22.59
N GLY A 161 -1.56 9.74 -23.14
CA GLY A 161 -0.90 8.42 -23.14
C GLY A 161 -0.53 7.88 -21.75
N ASN A 162 -0.65 8.70 -20.70
CA ASN A 162 -0.42 8.31 -19.32
C ASN A 162 -1.67 7.72 -18.62
N VAL A 163 -2.73 7.40 -19.34
CA VAL A 163 -3.80 6.54 -18.82
C VAL A 163 -3.26 5.11 -18.67
N LEU A 164 -3.40 4.51 -17.49
CA LEU A 164 -2.96 3.13 -17.28
C LEU A 164 -3.75 2.18 -18.19
N GLY A 165 -3.04 1.46 -19.05
CA GLY A 165 -3.63 0.60 -20.09
C GLY A 165 -4.03 1.34 -21.37
N GLY A 166 -3.62 2.61 -21.52
CA GLY A 166 -3.93 3.42 -22.68
C GLY A 166 -5.42 3.75 -22.80
N GLU A 167 -5.90 3.96 -24.01
CA GLU A 167 -7.31 4.32 -24.28
C GLU A 167 -8.29 3.29 -23.70
N GLU A 168 -7.98 2.00 -23.79
CA GLU A 168 -8.82 0.92 -23.23
C GLU A 168 -8.87 0.93 -21.69
N GLY A 169 -7.93 1.63 -21.06
CA GLY A 169 -7.87 1.78 -19.60
C GLY A 169 -8.83 2.83 -19.04
N ILE A 170 -9.41 3.69 -19.88
CA ILE A 170 -10.35 4.73 -19.45
C ILE A 170 -11.59 4.08 -18.81
N GLY A 171 -11.94 4.56 -17.60
CA GLY A 171 -13.07 4.05 -16.83
C GLY A 171 -12.81 2.72 -16.10
N HIS A 172 -11.61 2.14 -16.19
CA HIS A 172 -11.27 0.89 -15.54
C HIS A 172 -10.41 1.04 -14.27
N GLY A 173 -10.05 2.27 -13.89
CA GLY A 173 -9.15 2.56 -12.77
C GLY A 173 -9.61 1.98 -11.43
N ARG A 174 -10.93 2.01 -11.13
CA ARG A 174 -11.47 1.39 -9.91
C ARG A 174 -11.20 -0.11 -9.86
N ARG A 175 -11.44 -0.83 -10.95
CA ARG A 175 -11.17 -2.28 -11.05
C ARG A 175 -9.68 -2.57 -10.86
N TYR A 176 -8.81 -1.77 -11.48
CA TYR A 176 -7.37 -1.92 -11.38
C TYR A 176 -6.88 -1.69 -9.95
N ALA A 177 -7.38 -0.62 -9.31
CA ALA A 177 -7.05 -0.30 -7.92
C ALA A 177 -7.48 -1.44 -6.96
N LEU A 178 -8.71 -1.91 -7.04
CA LEU A 178 -9.22 -2.97 -6.17
C LEU A 178 -8.46 -4.29 -6.34
N SER A 179 -8.12 -4.67 -7.58
CA SER A 179 -7.31 -5.85 -7.85
C SER A 179 -5.89 -5.78 -7.26
N ALA A 180 -5.28 -4.59 -7.22
CA ALA A 180 -3.97 -4.41 -6.60
C ALA A 180 -4.06 -4.34 -5.06
N LEU A 181 -5.15 -3.80 -4.52
CA LEU A 181 -5.40 -3.75 -3.08
C LEU A 181 -5.63 -5.14 -2.46
N GLU A 182 -6.13 -6.11 -3.22
CA GLU A 182 -6.25 -7.50 -2.79
C GLU A 182 -4.90 -8.04 -2.28
N LEU A 183 -3.84 -7.90 -3.08
CA LEU A 183 -2.48 -8.25 -2.65
C LEU A 183 -1.94 -7.31 -1.55
N GLY A 184 -2.38 -6.06 -1.55
CA GLY A 184 -2.06 -5.09 -0.51
C GLY A 184 -2.58 -5.51 0.86
N ARG A 185 -3.74 -6.15 0.94
CA ARG A 185 -4.32 -6.67 2.20
C ARG A 185 -3.49 -7.82 2.78
N ILE A 186 -3.04 -8.77 1.97
CA ILE A 186 -2.11 -9.83 2.40
C ILE A 186 -0.85 -9.20 3.00
N ASN A 187 -0.29 -8.15 2.38
CA ASN A 187 0.84 -7.42 2.94
C ASN A 187 0.51 -6.80 4.31
N VAL A 188 -0.67 -6.19 4.48
CA VAL A 188 -1.09 -5.59 5.77
C VAL A 188 -1.21 -6.67 6.85
N ALA A 189 -1.80 -7.81 6.54
CA ALA A 189 -1.88 -8.95 7.45
C ALA A 189 -0.49 -9.44 7.87
N SER A 190 0.40 -9.63 6.90
CA SER A 190 1.80 -10.02 7.11
C SER A 190 2.56 -9.07 8.04
N ARG A 191 2.39 -7.76 7.83
CA ARG A 191 2.99 -6.72 8.70
C ARG A 191 2.49 -6.84 10.13
N SER A 192 1.20 -7.07 10.30
CA SER A 192 0.59 -7.23 11.62
C SER A 192 1.12 -8.45 12.35
N VAL A 193 1.29 -9.57 11.64
CA VAL A 193 1.91 -10.80 12.18
C VAL A 193 3.35 -10.54 12.61
N GLY A 194 4.16 -9.84 11.78
CA GLY A 194 5.55 -9.53 12.11
C GLY A 194 5.68 -8.65 13.37
N VAL A 195 4.87 -7.60 13.48
CA VAL A 195 4.84 -6.74 14.67
C VAL A 195 4.37 -7.50 15.91
N ALA A 196 3.33 -8.33 15.78
CA ALA A 196 2.83 -9.16 16.87
C ALA A 196 3.88 -10.19 17.33
N GLN A 197 4.65 -10.76 16.40
CA GLN A 197 5.77 -11.66 16.71
C GLN A 197 6.82 -10.95 17.57
N ALA A 198 7.24 -9.74 17.18
CA ALA A 198 8.22 -8.97 17.95
C ALA A 198 7.71 -8.62 19.36
N ALA A 199 6.44 -8.23 19.46
CA ALA A 199 5.80 -7.91 20.73
C ALA A 199 5.71 -9.15 21.64
N PHE A 200 5.34 -10.31 21.10
CA PHE A 200 5.27 -11.57 21.82
C PHE A 200 6.65 -11.99 22.34
N GLU A 201 7.70 -11.93 21.52
CA GLU A 201 9.08 -12.25 21.93
C GLU A 201 9.58 -11.31 23.03
N ALA A 202 9.27 -10.03 22.94
CA ALA A 202 9.61 -9.05 23.98
C ALA A 202 8.89 -9.36 25.29
N ALA A 203 7.59 -9.70 25.23
CA ALA A 203 6.80 -10.09 26.39
C ALA A 203 7.33 -11.37 27.04
N MET A 204 7.68 -12.39 26.23
CA MET A 204 8.28 -13.64 26.72
C MET A 204 9.59 -13.40 27.45
N ARG A 205 10.50 -12.62 26.87
CA ARG A 205 11.78 -12.29 27.51
C ARG A 205 11.59 -11.53 28.81
N TYR A 206 10.73 -10.52 28.80
CA TYR A 206 10.44 -9.70 29.98
C TYR A 206 9.81 -10.54 31.11
N ALA A 207 8.87 -11.43 30.80
CA ALA A 207 8.20 -12.28 31.77
C ALA A 207 9.16 -13.21 32.52
N GLN A 208 10.28 -13.60 31.90
CA GLN A 208 11.34 -14.42 32.54
C GLN A 208 12.26 -13.59 33.42
N GLN A 209 12.43 -12.30 33.13
CA GLN A 209 13.37 -11.40 33.82
C GLN A 209 12.72 -10.64 34.99
N ARG A 210 11.45 -10.28 34.85
CA ARG A 210 10.72 -9.52 35.87
C ARG A 210 10.23 -10.43 36.99
N HIS A 211 10.58 -10.10 38.24
CA HIS A 211 10.15 -10.83 39.44
C HIS A 211 9.08 -10.05 40.21
N THR A 212 8.10 -10.77 40.73
CA THR A 212 7.12 -10.30 41.71
C THR A 212 6.81 -11.44 42.67
N PHE A 213 6.55 -11.14 43.94
CA PHE A 213 6.29 -12.15 44.98
C PHE A 213 7.37 -13.26 45.03
N GLY A 214 8.66 -12.89 44.83
CA GLY A 214 9.80 -13.78 44.94
C GLY A 214 10.05 -14.70 43.76
N ARG A 215 9.33 -14.58 42.64
CA ARG A 215 9.50 -15.45 41.44
C ARG A 215 9.29 -14.67 40.14
N PRO A 216 9.82 -15.16 39.00
CA PRO A 216 9.57 -14.58 37.70
C PRO A 216 8.08 -14.50 37.38
N ILE A 217 7.64 -13.42 36.68
CA ILE A 217 6.19 -13.25 36.46
C ILE A 217 5.60 -14.31 35.53
N PHE A 218 6.37 -14.96 34.67
CA PHE A 218 5.87 -16.07 33.83
C PHE A 218 5.37 -17.28 34.64
N GLU A 219 5.75 -17.42 35.91
CA GLU A 219 5.27 -18.49 36.80
C GLU A 219 3.88 -18.19 37.40
N HIS A 220 3.36 -16.97 37.22
CA HIS A 220 2.00 -16.64 37.61
C HIS A 220 1.00 -17.08 36.53
N GLN A 221 0.01 -17.88 36.90
CA GLN A 221 -0.97 -18.47 35.98
C GLN A 221 -1.65 -17.43 35.07
N ALA A 222 -2.00 -16.24 35.61
CA ALA A 222 -2.60 -15.16 34.82
C ALA A 222 -1.68 -14.68 33.68
N ILE A 223 -0.36 -14.69 33.88
CA ILE A 223 0.62 -14.34 32.85
C ILE A 223 0.77 -15.48 31.85
N GLN A 224 0.80 -16.73 32.33
CA GLN A 224 0.86 -17.90 31.46
C GLN A 224 -0.32 -17.94 30.48
N PHE A 225 -1.54 -17.68 30.95
CA PHE A 225 -2.71 -17.63 30.08
C PHE A 225 -2.62 -16.52 29.03
N LYS A 226 -2.14 -15.32 29.41
CA LYS A 226 -1.92 -14.24 28.44
C LYS A 226 -0.91 -14.64 27.36
N LEU A 227 0.22 -15.21 27.74
CA LEU A 227 1.25 -15.65 26.80
C LEU A 227 0.76 -16.78 25.88
N ALA A 228 0.01 -17.76 26.42
CA ALA A 228 -0.60 -18.82 25.63
C ALA A 228 -1.63 -18.28 24.62
N GLU A 229 -2.48 -17.33 25.06
CA GLU A 229 -3.45 -16.70 24.19
C GLU A 229 -2.77 -15.88 23.07
N MET A 230 -1.72 -15.11 23.40
CA MET A 230 -0.94 -14.36 22.40
C MET A 230 -0.32 -15.33 21.38
N ALA A 231 0.32 -16.41 21.80
CA ALA A 231 0.91 -17.41 20.93
C ALA A 231 -0.13 -18.04 19.99
N THR A 232 -1.29 -18.41 20.54
CA THR A 232 -2.39 -19.03 19.77
C THR A 232 -2.93 -18.08 18.71
N LYS A 233 -3.25 -16.82 19.08
CA LYS A 233 -3.77 -15.81 18.15
C LYS A 233 -2.75 -15.46 17.05
N LEU A 234 -1.48 -15.33 17.42
CA LEU A 234 -0.41 -15.04 16.48
C LEU A 234 -0.24 -16.18 15.46
N GLN A 235 -0.24 -17.42 15.92
CA GLN A 235 -0.11 -18.58 15.03
C GLN A 235 -1.34 -18.72 14.11
N ALA A 236 -2.54 -18.52 14.63
CA ALA A 236 -3.76 -18.53 13.82
C ALA A 236 -3.71 -17.46 12.73
N ALA A 237 -3.38 -16.19 13.08
CA ALA A 237 -3.26 -15.10 12.13
C ALA A 237 -2.21 -15.39 11.04
N ARG A 238 -1.06 -15.94 11.42
CA ARG A 238 -0.01 -16.36 10.48
C ARG A 238 -0.49 -17.41 9.49
N LEU A 239 -1.15 -18.46 9.97
CA LEU A 239 -1.67 -19.53 9.11
C LEU A 239 -2.71 -19.03 8.13
N MET A 240 -3.62 -18.15 8.56
CA MET A 240 -4.62 -17.54 7.69
C MET A 240 -3.96 -16.64 6.63
N THR A 241 -2.96 -15.83 7.02
CA THR A 241 -2.22 -14.98 6.08
C THR A 241 -1.47 -15.81 5.04
N TYR A 242 -0.86 -16.92 5.45
CA TYR A 242 -0.16 -17.81 4.53
C TYR A 242 -1.10 -18.59 3.64
N ASP A 243 -2.29 -18.93 4.12
CA ASP A 243 -3.32 -19.56 3.27
C ASP A 243 -3.80 -18.62 2.18
N ALA A 244 -4.12 -17.36 2.52
CA ALA A 244 -4.45 -16.33 1.54
C ALA A 244 -3.34 -16.13 0.49
N ALA A 245 -2.07 -16.12 0.92
CA ALA A 245 -0.93 -15.99 0.01
C ALA A 245 -0.81 -17.18 -0.96
N ARG A 246 -0.97 -18.41 -0.46
CA ARG A 246 -0.93 -19.62 -1.31
C ARG A 246 -2.06 -19.67 -2.34
N ARG A 247 -3.28 -19.29 -1.95
CA ARG A 247 -4.41 -19.20 -2.86
C ARG A 247 -4.19 -18.16 -3.95
N ALA A 248 -3.64 -17.00 -3.56
CA ALA A 248 -3.29 -15.96 -4.54
C ALA A 248 -2.19 -16.42 -5.51
N ASP A 249 -1.21 -17.22 -5.08
CA ASP A 249 -0.20 -17.83 -5.95
C ASP A 249 -0.82 -18.88 -6.90
N ALA A 250 -1.88 -19.58 -6.46
CA ALA A 250 -2.65 -20.49 -7.31
C ALA A 250 -3.58 -19.76 -8.31
N GLY A 251 -3.61 -18.42 -8.29
CA GLY A 251 -4.47 -17.62 -9.17
C GLY A 251 -5.92 -17.51 -8.71
N GLU A 252 -6.22 -17.93 -7.49
CA GLU A 252 -7.57 -17.80 -6.91
C GLU A 252 -7.84 -16.34 -6.50
N ARG A 253 -9.13 -15.98 -6.48
CA ARG A 253 -9.55 -14.72 -5.83
C ARG A 253 -9.52 -14.91 -4.32
N VAL A 254 -8.98 -13.91 -3.63
CA VAL A 254 -8.77 -13.94 -2.17
C VAL A 254 -9.44 -12.76 -1.46
N ASP A 255 -10.52 -12.27 -2.00
CA ASP A 255 -11.27 -11.11 -1.46
C ASP A 255 -11.77 -11.34 -0.02
N MET A 256 -12.10 -12.58 0.32
CA MET A 256 -12.61 -12.99 1.63
C MET A 256 -11.50 -13.39 2.60
N GLU A 257 -10.38 -13.88 2.09
CA GLU A 257 -9.25 -14.39 2.87
C GLU A 257 -8.20 -13.29 3.16
N ALA A 258 -8.14 -12.23 2.32
CA ALA A 258 -7.11 -11.18 2.36
C ALA A 258 -7.49 -9.94 3.19
#